data_4d423c30943cf5d11c2157e60fe136be
#
_entry.id   4d423c30943cf5d11c2157e60fe136be
#
_cell.length_a   1.000
_cell.length_b   1.000
_cell.length_c   1.000
_cell.angle_alpha   90.00
_cell.angle_beta   90.00
_cell.angle_gamma   90.00
#
_symmetry.space_group_name_H-M   'P 1'
#
loop_
_entity.id
_entity.type
_entity.pdbx_description
1 polymer ?
#
loop_
_entity_poly.entity_id
_entity_poly.type
_entity_poly.pdbx_seq_one_letter_code
_entity_poly.pdbx_strand_id
1 'polypeptide(L)'
;MSNQAAKLLFLKDVDIMPKLPKDCPARVIGAEARKLVHYIFPSEHWEYREQTGNDNGVDCTIELIEQEKWTNRKLEGQIKGTRKPTKMKSKSCFSFSLDVKTITYGLSSANAFVLFYVDVESEMVYYLPIQDYFIANPALFDQLEHNRLKMNVHIPCDNLVSDIDFELQQIAKSTYIGGPSR
;
A
#
# COMPACT_ATOMS: atom_id res chain seq x y z
N MET A 1 44.60 4.28 -36.53
CA MET A 1 44.53 3.83 -35.12
C MET A 1 43.33 2.94 -34.96
N SER A 2 43.51 1.71 -34.52
CA SER A 2 42.49 0.68 -34.53
C SER A 2 41.45 0.93 -33.45
N ASN A 3 40.17 0.59 -33.76
CA ASN A 3 39.02 0.70 -32.88
C ASN A 3 39.19 0.00 -31.50
N GLN A 4 40.19 -0.88 -31.40
CA GLN A 4 40.57 -1.57 -30.16
C GLN A 4 41.38 -0.67 -29.19
N ALA A 5 42.22 0.23 -29.71
CA ALA A 5 43.01 1.14 -28.87
C ALA A 5 42.11 2.21 -28.19
N ALA A 6 41.09 2.70 -28.90
CA ALA A 6 40.10 3.63 -28.36
C ALA A 6 39.23 2.95 -27.26
N LYS A 7 38.90 1.66 -27.42
CA LYS A 7 38.16 0.89 -26.43
C LYS A 7 38.93 0.59 -25.15
N LEU A 8 40.27 0.40 -25.27
CA LEU A 8 41.15 0.19 -24.12
C LEU A 8 41.42 1.50 -23.34
N LEU A 9 41.50 2.64 -24.01
CA LEU A 9 41.61 3.95 -23.38
C LEU A 9 40.34 4.29 -22.56
N PHE A 10 39.14 3.96 -23.10
CA PHE A 10 37.88 4.19 -22.38
C PHE A 10 37.75 3.36 -21.10
N LEU A 11 38.38 2.19 -21.03
CA LEU A 11 38.36 1.32 -19.84
C LEU A 11 39.37 1.73 -18.76
N LYS A 12 40.37 2.57 -19.07
CA LYS A 12 41.34 3.06 -18.08
C LYS A 12 40.85 4.26 -17.28
N ASP A 13 39.89 5.00 -17.79
CA ASP A 13 39.28 6.18 -17.13
C ASP A 13 38.02 5.84 -16.32
N VAL A 14 37.73 4.55 -16.04
CA VAL A 14 36.55 4.12 -15.27
C VAL A 14 36.55 4.67 -13.85
N ASP A 15 37.70 5.05 -13.29
CA ASP A 15 37.78 5.67 -11.95
C ASP A 15 37.26 7.13 -11.92
N ILE A 16 37.04 7.76 -13.08
CA ILE A 16 36.58 9.15 -13.19
C ILE A 16 35.06 9.18 -13.48
N MET A 17 34.43 8.04 -13.79
CA MET A 17 33.00 8.01 -14.02
C MET A 17 32.21 8.26 -12.72
N PRO A 18 31.19 9.13 -12.75
CA PRO A 18 30.28 9.29 -11.62
C PRO A 18 29.75 7.92 -11.19
N LYS A 19 29.79 7.63 -9.88
CA LYS A 19 29.29 6.37 -9.36
C LYS A 19 27.82 6.22 -9.78
N LEU A 20 27.48 5.08 -10.37
CA LEU A 20 26.10 4.78 -10.71
C LEU A 20 25.19 4.86 -9.46
N PRO A 21 23.95 5.35 -9.60
CA PRO A 21 22.99 5.36 -8.51
C PRO A 21 22.85 3.96 -7.91
N LYS A 22 22.96 3.87 -6.58
CA LYS A 22 22.73 2.60 -5.89
C LYS A 22 21.24 2.37 -5.73
N ASP A 23 20.82 1.14 -5.98
CA ASP A 23 19.49 0.69 -5.59
C ASP A 23 19.37 0.59 -4.06
N CYS A 24 18.17 0.81 -3.53
CA CYS A 24 17.92 0.72 -2.10
C CYS A 24 16.96 -0.44 -1.78
N PRO A 25 17.17 -1.15 -0.64
CA PRO A 25 16.31 -2.25 -0.24
C PRO A 25 14.82 -1.85 -0.12
N ALA A 26 14.55 -0.63 0.30
CA ALA A 26 13.17 -0.13 0.44
C ALA A 26 12.43 -0.08 -0.89
N ARG A 27 13.11 0.31 -2.00
CA ARG A 27 12.51 0.30 -3.33
C ARG A 27 12.18 -1.12 -3.78
N VAL A 28 13.08 -2.07 -3.54
CA VAL A 28 12.87 -3.48 -3.90
C VAL A 28 11.68 -4.04 -3.12
N ILE A 29 11.63 -3.86 -1.80
CA ILE A 29 10.53 -4.31 -0.95
C ILE A 29 9.20 -3.68 -1.41
N GLY A 30 9.18 -2.38 -1.71
CA GLY A 30 7.98 -1.70 -2.21
C GLY A 30 7.51 -2.25 -3.57
N ALA A 31 8.43 -2.56 -4.48
CA ALA A 31 8.11 -3.15 -5.77
C ALA A 31 7.53 -4.58 -5.63
N GLU A 32 8.15 -5.42 -4.78
CA GLU A 32 7.64 -6.77 -4.51
C GLU A 32 6.25 -6.72 -3.82
N ALA A 33 6.06 -5.83 -2.88
CA ALA A 33 4.76 -5.66 -2.22
C ALA A 33 3.65 -5.30 -3.22
N ARG A 34 3.90 -4.39 -4.17
CA ARG A 34 2.91 -4.04 -5.22
C ARG A 34 2.58 -5.22 -6.12
N LYS A 35 3.58 -6.03 -6.52
CA LYS A 35 3.35 -7.25 -7.31
C LYS A 35 2.46 -8.24 -6.56
N LEU A 36 2.72 -8.49 -5.27
CA LEU A 36 1.94 -9.41 -4.46
C LEU A 36 0.49 -8.93 -4.30
N VAL A 37 0.27 -7.63 -4.03
CA VAL A 37 -1.09 -7.07 -3.98
C VAL A 37 -1.79 -7.20 -5.33
N HIS A 38 -1.12 -6.92 -6.45
CA HIS A 38 -1.72 -7.11 -7.77
C HIS A 38 -2.10 -8.57 -8.03
N TYR A 39 -1.21 -9.49 -7.68
CA TYR A 39 -1.40 -10.93 -7.94
C TYR A 39 -2.55 -11.55 -7.12
N ILE A 40 -2.75 -11.10 -5.87
CA ILE A 40 -3.73 -11.72 -4.97
C ILE A 40 -5.19 -11.36 -5.29
N PHE A 41 -5.43 -10.34 -6.13
CA PHE A 41 -6.77 -9.97 -6.59
C PHE A 41 -7.10 -10.64 -7.92
N PRO A 42 -7.90 -11.74 -7.95
CA PRO A 42 -8.20 -12.46 -9.17
C PRO A 42 -9.04 -11.62 -10.12
N SER A 43 -8.64 -11.57 -11.40
CA SER A 43 -9.29 -10.75 -12.44
C SER A 43 -10.74 -11.13 -12.75
N GLU A 44 -11.23 -12.28 -12.26
CA GLU A 44 -12.64 -12.67 -12.34
C GLU A 44 -13.55 -11.78 -11.48
N HIS A 45 -12.99 -11.31 -10.34
CA HIS A 45 -13.75 -10.55 -9.35
C HIS A 45 -13.26 -9.12 -9.18
N TRP A 46 -12.04 -8.80 -9.65
CA TRP A 46 -11.40 -7.53 -9.39
C TRP A 46 -10.63 -7.00 -10.59
N GLU A 47 -10.74 -5.72 -10.83
CA GLU A 47 -9.88 -4.99 -11.76
C GLU A 47 -8.88 -4.14 -10.97
N TYR A 48 -7.62 -4.57 -10.99
CA TYR A 48 -6.51 -3.84 -10.36
C TYR A 48 -5.92 -2.81 -11.31
N ARG A 49 -5.75 -1.57 -10.83
CA ARG A 49 -5.09 -0.49 -11.55
C ARG A 49 -4.04 0.16 -10.66
N GLU A 50 -2.77 0.06 -11.05
CA GLU A 50 -1.68 0.75 -10.38
C GLU A 50 -1.81 2.26 -10.63
N GLN A 51 -1.67 3.06 -9.56
CA GLN A 51 -1.61 4.51 -9.67
C GLN A 51 -0.16 4.92 -9.91
N THR A 52 0.07 5.61 -11.04
CA THR A 52 1.40 6.11 -11.44
C THR A 52 1.40 7.63 -11.42
N GLY A 53 2.39 8.23 -10.76
CA GLY A 53 2.55 9.68 -10.68
C GLY A 53 2.59 10.22 -9.26
N ASN A 54 2.22 11.49 -9.08
CA ASN A 54 2.12 12.13 -7.77
C ASN A 54 0.85 11.64 -7.07
N ASP A 55 0.96 10.52 -6.39
CA ASP A 55 -0.11 9.99 -5.59
C ASP A 55 -0.23 10.75 -4.24
N ASN A 56 -1.45 10.99 -3.83
CA ASN A 56 -1.74 11.56 -2.50
C ASN A 56 -1.80 10.45 -1.43
N GLY A 57 -1.06 9.36 -1.61
CA GLY A 57 -1.05 8.21 -0.72
C GLY A 57 -1.92 7.05 -1.23
N VAL A 58 -2.33 7.05 -2.51
CA VAL A 58 -3.01 5.93 -3.18
C VAL A 58 -2.01 5.27 -4.13
N ASP A 59 -1.67 4.01 -3.89
CA ASP A 59 -0.77 3.22 -4.76
C ASP A 59 -1.55 2.45 -5.83
N CYS A 60 -2.82 2.11 -5.56
CA CYS A 60 -3.67 1.38 -6.51
C CYS A 60 -5.16 1.66 -6.30
N THR A 61 -5.94 1.38 -7.34
CA THR A 61 -7.40 1.31 -7.29
C THR A 61 -7.83 -0.08 -7.70
N ILE A 62 -8.72 -0.70 -6.93
CA ILE A 62 -9.18 -2.06 -7.16
C ILE A 62 -10.72 -2.02 -7.27
N GLU A 63 -11.25 -2.26 -8.46
CA GLU A 63 -12.68 -2.18 -8.74
C GLU A 63 -13.31 -3.57 -8.68
N LEU A 64 -14.43 -3.69 -7.98
CA LEU A 64 -15.20 -4.93 -7.87
C LEU A 64 -15.95 -5.23 -9.18
N ILE A 65 -15.82 -6.47 -9.64
CA ILE A 65 -16.58 -7.04 -10.76
C ILE A 65 -17.59 -8.04 -10.19
N GLU A 66 -18.87 -7.88 -10.51
CA GLU A 66 -19.92 -8.80 -10.10
C GLU A 66 -20.77 -9.21 -11.32
N GLN A 67 -21.02 -10.51 -11.47
CA GLN A 67 -21.76 -11.06 -12.58
C GLN A 67 -21.27 -10.53 -13.94
N GLU A 68 -19.96 -10.57 -14.15
CA GLU A 68 -19.27 -10.09 -15.36
C GLU A 68 -19.48 -8.59 -15.64
N LYS A 69 -19.87 -7.79 -14.64
CA LYS A 69 -20.13 -6.36 -14.77
C LYS A 69 -19.25 -5.55 -13.84
N TRP A 70 -18.73 -4.46 -14.36
CA TRP A 70 -17.98 -3.47 -13.60
C TRP A 70 -18.95 -2.64 -12.75
N THR A 71 -18.74 -2.65 -11.44
CA THR A 71 -19.71 -2.09 -10.49
C THR A 71 -19.46 -0.64 -10.13
N ASN A 72 -18.32 -0.08 -10.51
CA ASN A 72 -17.80 1.21 -10.00
C ASN A 72 -17.64 1.26 -8.47
N ARG A 73 -17.62 0.09 -7.79
CA ARG A 73 -17.31 -0.06 -6.37
C ARG A 73 -15.81 -0.29 -6.22
N LYS A 74 -15.12 0.55 -5.47
CA LYS A 74 -13.65 0.62 -5.49
C LYS A 74 -13.06 0.60 -4.10
N LEU A 75 -11.93 -0.07 -4.00
CA LEU A 75 -10.97 0.11 -2.93
C LEU A 75 -9.87 1.05 -3.44
N GLU A 76 -9.51 2.06 -2.64
CA GLU A 76 -8.30 2.85 -2.84
C GLU A 76 -7.22 2.29 -1.93
N GLY A 77 -6.15 1.75 -2.50
CA GLY A 77 -5.13 1.00 -1.78
C GLY A 77 -3.85 1.81 -1.55
N GLN A 78 -3.41 1.89 -0.29
CA GLN A 78 -2.04 2.25 0.05
C GLN A 78 -1.26 0.97 0.37
N ILE A 79 -0.12 0.74 -0.28
CA ILE A 79 0.67 -0.48 -0.13
C ILE A 79 1.94 -0.19 0.67
N LYS A 80 2.18 -0.99 1.72
CA LYS A 80 3.40 -0.93 2.53
C LYS A 80 4.01 -2.32 2.68
N GLY A 81 5.21 -2.48 2.14
CA GLY A 81 5.96 -3.72 2.22
C GLY A 81 6.91 -3.77 3.42
N THR A 82 7.11 -4.96 3.94
CA THR A 82 8.14 -5.28 4.94
C THR A 82 8.67 -6.69 4.71
N ARG A 83 9.90 -6.97 5.16
CA ARG A 83 10.42 -8.35 5.25
C ARG A 83 10.14 -8.98 6.61
N LYS A 84 9.81 -8.17 7.61
CA LYS A 84 9.63 -8.64 8.96
C LYS A 84 8.55 -7.82 9.66
N PRO A 85 7.29 -8.26 9.59
CA PRO A 85 6.19 -7.61 10.29
C PRO A 85 6.44 -7.52 11.79
N THR A 86 6.15 -6.37 12.39
CA THR A 86 6.31 -6.17 13.82
C THR A 86 5.01 -6.53 14.54
N LYS A 87 4.95 -7.77 15.04
CA LYS A 87 3.82 -8.26 15.84
C LYS A 87 3.86 -7.68 17.24
N MET A 88 2.73 -7.18 17.73
CA MET A 88 2.62 -6.72 19.12
C MET A 88 2.58 -7.92 20.09
N LYS A 89 3.34 -7.82 21.21
CA LYS A 89 3.44 -8.91 22.21
C LYS A 89 2.10 -9.21 22.91
N SER A 90 1.26 -8.20 23.08
CA SER A 90 0.02 -8.30 23.89
C SER A 90 -1.27 -8.39 23.05
N LYS A 91 -1.17 -8.31 21.74
CA LYS A 91 -2.33 -8.29 20.83
C LYS A 91 -2.04 -9.10 19.57
N SER A 92 -3.09 -9.73 19.02
CA SER A 92 -3.00 -10.43 17.73
C SER A 92 -3.07 -9.42 16.59
N CYS A 93 -2.12 -8.48 16.54
CA CYS A 93 -2.03 -7.47 15.48
C CYS A 93 -0.58 -7.05 15.22
N PHE A 94 -0.35 -6.51 14.03
CA PHE A 94 0.87 -5.80 13.69
C PHE A 94 0.72 -4.32 14.00
N SER A 95 1.80 -3.66 14.45
CA SER A 95 1.86 -2.22 14.61
C SER A 95 2.62 -1.62 13.44
N PHE A 96 2.01 -0.64 12.76
CA PHE A 96 2.61 0.07 11.65
C PHE A 96 2.45 1.58 11.82
N SER A 97 3.53 2.33 11.56
CA SER A 97 3.52 3.80 11.64
C SER A 97 3.16 4.39 10.28
N LEU A 98 1.95 4.95 10.15
CA LEU A 98 1.42 5.53 8.93
C LEU A 98 1.47 7.07 9.01
N ASP A 99 1.72 7.74 7.87
CA ASP A 99 1.72 9.20 7.81
C ASP A 99 0.31 9.74 8.05
N VAL A 100 0.19 10.76 8.91
CA VAL A 100 -1.09 11.41 9.24
C VAL A 100 -1.79 11.95 7.99
N LYS A 101 -1.04 12.54 7.05
CA LYS A 101 -1.60 13.01 5.78
C LYS A 101 -2.26 11.90 4.96
N THR A 102 -1.69 10.68 4.96
CA THR A 102 -2.27 9.52 4.29
C THR A 102 -3.56 9.06 4.97
N ILE A 103 -3.56 9.02 6.31
CA ILE A 103 -4.76 8.71 7.09
C ILE A 103 -5.87 9.74 6.81
N THR A 104 -5.55 11.03 6.88
CA THR A 104 -6.50 12.12 6.64
C THR A 104 -7.06 12.07 5.22
N TYR A 105 -6.21 11.78 4.24
CA TYR A 105 -6.66 11.59 2.86
C TYR A 105 -7.65 10.43 2.75
N GLY A 106 -7.32 9.27 3.33
CA GLY A 106 -8.19 8.10 3.34
C GLY A 106 -9.53 8.35 4.03
N LEU A 107 -9.52 9.04 5.19
CA LEU A 107 -10.75 9.41 5.90
C LEU A 107 -11.63 10.39 5.13
N SER A 108 -11.06 11.14 4.18
CA SER A 108 -11.78 12.10 3.34
C SER A 108 -12.29 11.47 2.03
N SER A 109 -11.89 10.24 1.71
CA SER A 109 -12.33 9.55 0.50
C SER A 109 -13.77 9.06 0.63
N ALA A 110 -14.54 9.15 -0.46
CA ALA A 110 -15.86 8.52 -0.60
C ALA A 110 -15.77 7.01 -0.89
N ASN A 111 -14.64 6.57 -1.44
CA ASN A 111 -14.35 5.15 -1.63
C ASN A 111 -13.71 4.56 -0.38
N ALA A 112 -13.80 3.25 -0.22
CA ALA A 112 -13.10 2.55 0.85
C ALA A 112 -11.58 2.70 0.68
N PHE A 113 -10.91 3.26 1.68
CA PHE A 113 -9.46 3.41 1.71
C PHE A 113 -8.83 2.31 2.55
N VAL A 114 -8.01 1.47 1.92
CA VAL A 114 -7.43 0.27 2.53
C VAL A 114 -5.92 0.35 2.57
N LEU A 115 -5.34 0.18 3.76
CA LEU A 115 -3.92 -0.07 3.91
C LEU A 115 -3.65 -1.56 3.68
N PHE A 116 -2.89 -1.91 2.64
CA PHE A 116 -2.33 -3.23 2.44
C PHE A 116 -0.92 -3.31 3.05
N TYR A 117 -0.76 -4.18 4.04
CA TYR A 117 0.52 -4.41 4.73
C TYR A 117 1.07 -5.77 4.32
N VAL A 118 2.17 -5.77 3.61
CA VAL A 118 2.69 -6.94 2.90
C VAL A 118 3.97 -7.44 3.55
N ASP A 119 3.96 -8.67 4.02
CA ASP A 119 5.17 -9.43 4.34
C ASP A 119 5.68 -10.07 3.05
N VAL A 120 6.74 -9.49 2.48
CA VAL A 120 7.28 -9.97 1.20
C VAL A 120 8.09 -11.26 1.32
N GLU A 121 8.48 -11.69 2.54
CA GLU A 121 9.19 -12.95 2.74
C GLU A 121 8.24 -14.15 2.84
N SER A 122 7.10 -13.97 3.50
CA SER A 122 6.07 -15.00 3.60
C SER A 122 4.99 -14.89 2.52
N GLU A 123 5.07 -13.86 1.65
CA GLU A 123 4.10 -13.55 0.59
C GLU A 123 2.67 -13.33 1.11
N MET A 124 2.55 -12.83 2.34
CA MET A 124 1.27 -12.60 3.01
C MET A 124 0.83 -11.15 2.87
N VAL A 125 -0.41 -10.92 2.47
CA VAL A 125 -1.00 -9.60 2.33
C VAL A 125 -2.07 -9.40 3.39
N TYR A 126 -1.81 -8.50 4.33
CA TYR A 126 -2.78 -8.10 5.37
C TYR A 126 -3.43 -6.79 4.99
N TYR A 127 -4.65 -6.53 5.49
CA TYR A 127 -5.36 -5.30 5.18
C TYR A 127 -5.94 -4.61 6.40
N LEU A 128 -6.12 -3.29 6.30
CA LEU A 128 -6.80 -2.47 7.29
C LEU A 128 -7.67 -1.43 6.57
N PRO A 129 -9.01 -1.54 6.63
CA PRO A 129 -9.91 -0.50 6.13
C PRO A 129 -9.83 0.71 7.07
N ILE A 130 -9.31 1.82 6.60
CA ILE A 130 -8.96 2.97 7.45
C ILE A 130 -10.21 3.63 8.01
N GLN A 131 -11.25 3.85 7.21
CA GLN A 131 -12.48 4.48 7.69
C GLN A 131 -13.14 3.61 8.78
N ASP A 132 -13.31 2.30 8.53
CA ASP A 132 -13.94 1.39 9.49
C ASP A 132 -13.13 1.29 10.79
N TYR A 133 -11.80 1.27 10.67
CA TYR A 133 -10.89 1.25 11.82
C TYR A 133 -11.09 2.49 12.72
N PHE A 134 -11.23 3.68 12.13
CA PHE A 134 -11.47 4.91 12.88
C PHE A 134 -12.88 4.99 13.43
N ILE A 135 -13.91 4.54 12.66
CA ILE A 135 -15.29 4.48 13.13
C ILE A 135 -15.42 3.54 14.33
N ALA A 136 -14.76 2.39 14.30
CA ALA A 136 -14.74 1.43 15.41
C ALA A 136 -13.95 1.91 16.63
N ASN A 137 -13.07 2.90 16.46
CA ASN A 137 -12.19 3.43 17.52
C ASN A 137 -12.21 4.96 17.57
N PRO A 138 -13.30 5.62 17.96
CA PRO A 138 -13.46 7.08 17.86
C PRO A 138 -12.38 7.91 18.57
N ALA A 139 -11.78 7.38 19.65
CA ALA A 139 -10.68 8.04 20.36
C ALA A 139 -9.41 8.24 19.49
N LEU A 140 -9.33 7.57 18.34
CA LEU A 140 -8.24 7.77 17.38
C LEU A 140 -8.33 9.12 16.66
N PHE A 141 -9.52 9.71 16.53
CA PHE A 141 -9.68 11.04 15.94
C PHE A 141 -8.99 12.10 16.80
N ASP A 142 -9.14 12.03 18.15
CA ASP A 142 -8.43 12.92 19.06
C ASP A 142 -6.92 12.76 18.94
N GLN A 143 -6.45 11.50 18.84
CA GLN A 143 -5.04 11.23 18.63
C GLN A 143 -4.54 11.75 17.27
N LEU A 144 -5.35 11.68 16.21
CA LEU A 144 -4.99 12.17 14.88
C LEU A 144 -4.80 13.70 14.91
N GLU A 145 -5.65 14.46 15.62
CA GLU A 145 -5.52 15.91 15.75
C GLU A 145 -4.23 16.33 16.47
N HIS A 146 -3.77 15.52 17.44
CA HIS A 146 -2.55 15.81 18.20
C HIS A 146 -1.26 15.33 17.50
N ASN A 147 -1.35 14.36 16.60
CA ASN A 147 -0.21 13.84 15.86
C ASN A 147 -0.02 14.58 14.52
N ARG A 148 1.12 15.24 14.35
CA ARG A 148 1.38 16.05 13.16
C ARG A 148 2.01 15.31 11.99
N LEU A 149 2.73 14.22 12.25
CA LEU A 149 3.53 13.55 11.24
C LEU A 149 3.10 12.09 11.00
N LYS A 150 3.10 11.28 12.06
CA LYS A 150 2.84 9.85 11.99
C LYS A 150 1.98 9.37 13.14
N MET A 151 1.20 8.34 12.87
CA MET A 151 0.37 7.67 13.86
C MET A 151 0.49 6.16 13.69
N ASN A 152 0.55 5.41 14.80
CA ASN A 152 0.55 3.96 14.76
C ASN A 152 -0.87 3.44 14.58
N VAL A 153 -1.04 2.61 13.56
CA VAL A 153 -2.25 1.83 13.33
C VAL A 153 -2.00 0.36 13.66
N HIS A 154 -3.04 -0.36 14.03
CA HIS A 154 -2.96 -1.76 14.42
C HIS A 154 -3.71 -2.62 13.40
N ILE A 155 -2.99 -3.45 12.69
CA ILE A 155 -3.51 -4.32 11.64
C ILE A 155 -3.74 -5.70 12.26
N PRO A 156 -4.98 -6.21 12.33
CA PRO A 156 -5.26 -7.56 12.86
C PRO A 156 -4.51 -8.63 12.06
N CYS A 157 -3.93 -9.61 12.75
CA CYS A 157 -3.23 -10.71 12.07
C CYS A 157 -4.19 -11.62 11.28
N ASP A 158 -5.47 -11.57 11.60
CA ASP A 158 -6.51 -12.36 10.95
C ASP A 158 -7.10 -11.66 9.71
N ASN A 159 -6.82 -10.34 9.53
CA ASN A 159 -7.19 -9.60 8.32
C ASN A 159 -6.20 -9.94 7.19
N LEU A 160 -6.26 -11.17 6.72
CA LEU A 160 -5.43 -11.68 5.62
C LEU A 160 -6.26 -11.70 4.33
N VAL A 161 -5.73 -11.12 3.26
CA VAL A 161 -6.38 -11.19 1.95
C VAL A 161 -6.34 -12.63 1.46
N SER A 162 -7.49 -13.19 1.09
CA SER A 162 -7.65 -14.50 0.50
C SER A 162 -8.24 -14.41 -0.91
N ASP A 163 -8.14 -15.49 -1.69
CA ASP A 163 -8.59 -15.54 -3.09
C ASP A 163 -10.05 -15.13 -3.29
N ILE A 164 -10.90 -15.40 -2.30
CA ILE A 164 -12.31 -14.99 -2.29
C ILE A 164 -12.54 -14.22 -0.99
N ASP A 165 -12.18 -12.93 -1.01
CA ASP A 165 -12.35 -12.09 0.17
C ASP A 165 -13.74 -11.43 0.17
N PHE A 166 -14.70 -12.12 0.78
CA PHE A 166 -16.07 -11.61 0.92
C PHE A 166 -16.09 -10.30 1.72
N GLU A 167 -15.24 -10.16 2.71
CA GLU A 167 -15.17 -8.94 3.53
C GLU A 167 -14.69 -7.74 2.71
N LEU A 168 -13.64 -7.89 1.92
CA LEU A 168 -13.16 -6.83 1.01
C LEU A 168 -14.21 -6.46 -0.05
N GLN A 169 -15.01 -7.42 -0.52
CA GLN A 169 -16.14 -7.11 -1.39
C GLN A 169 -17.19 -6.25 -0.69
N GLN A 170 -17.53 -6.53 0.57
CA GLN A 170 -18.45 -5.70 1.35
C GLN A 170 -17.87 -4.31 1.61
N ILE A 171 -16.59 -4.23 1.94
CA ILE A 171 -15.86 -2.96 2.12
C ILE A 171 -15.90 -2.13 0.83
N ALA A 172 -15.66 -2.73 -0.35
CA ALA A 172 -15.74 -2.03 -1.64
C ALA A 172 -17.15 -1.48 -1.94
N LYS A 173 -18.19 -2.13 -1.43
CA LYS A 173 -19.59 -1.69 -1.57
C LYS A 173 -19.96 -0.58 -0.60
N SER A 174 -19.19 -0.37 0.45
CA SER A 174 -19.44 0.69 1.43
C SER A 174 -19.21 2.06 0.79
N THR A 175 -20.03 3.03 1.16
CA THR A 175 -19.86 4.42 0.75
C THR A 175 -19.65 5.24 2.01
N TYR A 176 -18.52 5.92 2.07
CA TYR A 176 -18.19 6.78 3.19
C TYR A 176 -18.60 8.22 2.84
N ILE A 177 -19.49 8.79 3.64
CA ILE A 177 -19.83 10.21 3.54
C ILE A 177 -18.70 10.97 4.19
N GLY A 178 -17.95 11.70 3.38
CA GLY A 178 -16.68 12.37 3.73
C GLY A 178 -16.67 13.00 5.12
N GLY A 179 -15.48 13.02 5.69
CA GLY A 179 -15.19 13.45 7.06
C GLY A 179 -15.74 14.81 7.44
N PRO A 180 -15.49 15.29 8.68
CA PRO A 180 -16.13 16.45 9.25
C PRO A 180 -16.06 17.65 8.29
N SER A 181 -17.22 18.14 7.90
CA SER A 181 -17.36 19.43 7.20
C SER A 181 -16.63 20.50 8.01
N ARG A 182 -15.66 21.14 7.38
CA ARG A 182 -14.95 22.29 7.95
C ARG A 182 -15.89 23.42 8.29
#